data_8b316d5e03746db11f562b53eb839455
#
_entry.id   8b316d5e03746db11f562b53eb839455
#
_cell.length_a   1.000
_cell.length_b   1.000
_cell.length_c   1.000
_cell.angle_alpha   90.00
_cell.angle_beta   90.00
_cell.angle_gamma   90.00
#
_symmetry.space_group_name_H-M   'P 1'
#
loop_
_entity.id
_entity.type
_entity.pdbx_description
1 polymer ?
#
loop_
_entity_poly.entity_id
_entity_poly.type
_entity_poly.pdbx_seq_one_letter_code
_entity_poly.pdbx_strand_id
1 'polypeptide(L)'
;MEIVYQKNKDKQPVYDMYQKIFEDPEPFAQYYFEEIYATNQVILAEEDNKILGMLHLNPYHIRAGKKTYTLNYIVAVAVWKEYRRRGIMAEMLKKCFNDMHEQQQPFTYLMPANKAYYEPFQFRFVMDWEETMIHSMNDSDKIIPAIQQDARIVTAPEEEYDRITIFLEQFMQPYQIYTIPDKQYLRRLSKESQSGEGNLMVYYEGEQLTGVF
;
A
#
# COMPACT_ATOMS: atom_id res chain seq x y z
N MET A 1 24.94 13.48 -10.75
CA MET A 1 23.74 12.81 -10.23
C MET A 1 23.00 12.13 -11.39
N GLU A 2 22.69 10.86 -11.25
CA GLU A 2 21.93 10.07 -12.20
C GLU A 2 20.63 9.57 -11.57
N ILE A 3 19.58 9.39 -12.38
CA ILE A 3 18.31 8.81 -11.95
C ILE A 3 18.18 7.46 -12.64
N VAL A 4 18.23 6.39 -11.88
CA VAL A 4 18.31 5.02 -12.39
C VAL A 4 17.33 4.09 -11.68
N TYR A 5 16.94 3.00 -12.34
CA TYR A 5 16.36 1.87 -11.64
C TYR A 5 17.45 1.10 -10.93
N GLN A 6 17.17 0.66 -9.71
CA GLN A 6 18.09 -0.19 -8.96
C GLN A 6 18.32 -1.50 -9.75
N LYS A 7 19.57 -1.71 -10.18
CA LYS A 7 19.96 -2.87 -11.00
C LYS A 7 20.36 -4.08 -10.16
N ASN A 8 21.03 -3.83 -9.05
CA ASN A 8 21.45 -4.87 -8.11
C ASN A 8 20.46 -4.90 -6.96
N LYS A 9 19.99 -6.09 -6.61
CA LYS A 9 19.09 -6.27 -5.47
C LYS A 9 19.83 -6.23 -4.11
N ASP A 10 20.98 -5.56 -4.03
CA ASP A 10 21.53 -5.20 -2.73
C ASP A 10 20.58 -4.20 -2.09
N LYS A 11 19.73 -4.72 -1.21
CA LYS A 11 18.71 -3.94 -0.54
C LYS A 11 19.25 -3.09 0.61
N GLN A 12 20.45 -3.40 1.12
CA GLN A 12 20.94 -2.80 2.35
C GLN A 12 21.03 -1.28 2.31
N PRO A 13 21.62 -0.63 1.29
CA PRO A 13 21.69 0.84 1.26
C PRO A 13 20.30 1.51 1.18
N VAL A 14 19.34 0.88 0.50
CA VAL A 14 17.96 1.36 0.42
C VAL A 14 17.23 1.15 1.73
N TYR A 15 17.43 0.00 2.37
CA TYR A 15 16.89 -0.31 3.69
C TYR A 15 17.39 0.67 4.74
N ASP A 16 18.70 0.96 4.78
CA ASP A 16 19.28 1.91 5.73
C ASP A 16 18.70 3.33 5.54
N MET A 17 18.50 3.76 4.29
CA MET A 17 17.86 5.02 3.98
C MET A 17 16.38 5.02 4.41
N TYR A 18 15.67 3.93 4.13
CA TYR A 18 14.26 3.77 4.49
C TYR A 18 14.08 3.89 6.00
N GLN A 19 14.77 3.06 6.77
CA GLN A 19 14.70 3.05 8.24
C GLN A 19 15.02 4.41 8.86
N LYS A 20 16.03 5.10 8.31
CA LYS A 20 16.46 6.40 8.84
C LYS A 20 15.46 7.53 8.58
N ILE A 21 14.64 7.44 7.52
CA ILE A 21 13.73 8.51 7.12
C ILE A 21 12.30 8.29 7.57
N PHE A 22 11.82 7.04 7.52
CA PHE A 22 10.42 6.72 7.84
C PHE A 22 10.23 6.28 9.28
N GLU A 23 11.28 5.75 9.91
CA GLU A 23 11.24 5.31 11.32
C GLU A 23 10.13 4.30 11.62
N ASP A 24 9.74 3.53 10.60
CA ASP A 24 8.73 2.48 10.74
C ASP A 24 9.20 1.39 11.72
N PRO A 25 8.28 0.73 12.45
CA PRO A 25 8.63 -0.39 13.32
C PRO A 25 9.39 -1.48 12.56
N GLU A 26 10.42 -2.04 13.21
CA GLU A 26 11.28 -3.07 12.60
C GLU A 26 10.50 -4.25 11.98
N PRO A 27 9.45 -4.81 12.61
CA PRO A 27 8.69 -5.91 12.00
C PRO A 27 8.01 -5.51 10.68
N PHE A 28 7.50 -4.26 10.58
CA PHE A 28 6.90 -3.76 9.36
C PHE A 28 7.96 -3.54 8.27
N ALA A 29 9.09 -2.94 8.61
CA ALA A 29 10.17 -2.73 7.65
C ALA A 29 10.72 -4.06 7.13
N GLN A 30 10.88 -5.07 8.00
CA GLN A 30 11.29 -6.40 7.61
C GLN A 30 10.28 -7.02 6.63
N TYR A 31 8.98 -7.00 6.97
CA TYR A 31 7.92 -7.44 6.06
C TYR A 31 8.01 -6.75 4.70
N TYR A 32 8.11 -5.40 4.70
CA TYR A 32 8.16 -4.62 3.48
C TYR A 32 9.34 -5.03 2.58
N PHE A 33 10.52 -5.17 3.15
CA PHE A 33 11.74 -5.49 2.39
C PHE A 33 11.88 -6.97 2.02
N GLU A 34 11.19 -7.88 2.68
CA GLU A 34 11.17 -9.29 2.33
C GLU A 34 10.10 -9.62 1.29
N GLU A 35 8.91 -9.02 1.40
CA GLU A 35 7.74 -9.40 0.61
C GLU A 35 7.45 -8.41 -0.53
N ILE A 36 7.42 -7.12 -0.22
CA ILE A 36 7.02 -6.10 -1.20
C ILE A 36 8.20 -5.71 -2.08
N TYR A 37 9.33 -5.40 -1.47
CA TYR A 37 10.55 -5.00 -2.18
C TYR A 37 11.06 -6.06 -3.17
N ALA A 38 10.82 -7.33 -2.89
CA ALA A 38 11.20 -8.42 -3.78
C ALA A 38 10.52 -8.35 -5.17
N THR A 39 9.35 -7.71 -5.25
CA THR A 39 8.51 -7.64 -6.46
C THR A 39 8.32 -6.23 -7.01
N ASN A 40 8.71 -5.20 -6.28
CA ASN A 40 8.58 -3.82 -6.70
C ASN A 40 9.77 -3.36 -7.57
N GLN A 41 9.66 -2.13 -8.06
CA GLN A 41 10.76 -1.41 -8.72
C GLN A 41 11.16 -0.23 -7.85
N VAL A 42 12.44 0.10 -7.84
CA VAL A 42 12.97 1.24 -7.10
C VAL A 42 13.74 2.16 -8.03
N ILE A 43 13.37 3.43 -8.05
CA ILE A 43 14.11 4.50 -8.71
C ILE A 43 15.02 5.14 -7.67
N LEU A 44 16.29 5.26 -7.99
CA LEU A 44 17.32 5.88 -7.16
C LEU A 44 17.86 7.13 -7.84
N ALA A 45 18.14 8.15 -7.02
CA ALA A 45 18.99 9.26 -7.38
C ALA A 45 20.38 8.97 -6.82
N GLU A 46 21.37 8.79 -7.68
CA GLU A 46 22.71 8.38 -7.30
C GLU A 46 23.76 9.41 -7.75
N GLU A 47 24.77 9.61 -6.92
CA GLU A 47 25.95 10.42 -7.24
C GLU A 47 27.16 9.86 -6.48
N ASP A 48 28.27 9.62 -7.19
CA ASP A 48 29.51 9.09 -6.63
C ASP A 48 29.30 7.83 -5.76
N ASN A 49 28.51 6.88 -6.26
CA ASN A 49 28.10 5.65 -5.58
C ASN A 49 27.30 5.86 -4.27
N LYS A 50 26.70 7.02 -4.08
CA LYS A 50 25.82 7.30 -2.94
C LYS A 50 24.39 7.47 -3.39
N ILE A 51 23.47 6.89 -2.65
CA ILE A 51 22.04 7.12 -2.84
C ILE A 51 21.68 8.46 -2.17
N LEU A 52 21.20 9.41 -2.97
CA LEU A 52 20.74 10.72 -2.51
C LEU A 52 19.24 10.74 -2.26
N GLY A 53 18.50 9.90 -2.99
CA GLY A 53 17.04 9.77 -2.89
C GLY A 53 16.55 8.46 -3.46
N MET A 54 15.33 8.07 -3.08
CA MET A 54 14.65 6.86 -3.55
C MET A 54 13.17 7.12 -3.78
N LEU A 55 12.58 6.30 -4.64
CA LEU A 55 11.15 6.24 -4.92
C LEU A 55 10.80 4.79 -5.25
N HIS A 56 9.86 4.20 -4.52
CA HIS A 56 9.44 2.83 -4.74
C HIS A 56 8.13 2.78 -5.54
N LEU A 57 8.00 1.76 -6.39
CA LEU A 57 6.88 1.51 -7.27
C LEU A 57 6.29 0.13 -6.97
N ASN A 58 5.22 0.10 -6.20
CA ASN A 58 4.57 -1.15 -5.80
C ASN A 58 3.44 -1.48 -6.79
N PRO A 59 3.52 -2.58 -7.54
CA PRO A 59 2.48 -2.94 -8.50
C PRO A 59 1.23 -3.49 -7.79
N TYR A 60 0.06 -3.02 -8.24
CA TYR A 60 -1.25 -3.52 -7.83
C TYR A 60 -2.14 -3.73 -9.05
N HIS A 61 -3.06 -4.70 -8.94
CA HIS A 61 -4.12 -4.87 -9.92
C HIS A 61 -5.26 -3.89 -9.61
N ILE A 62 -5.53 -3.00 -10.55
CA ILE A 62 -6.52 -1.93 -10.39
C ILE A 62 -7.63 -2.12 -11.41
N ARG A 63 -8.88 -2.12 -10.94
CA ARG A 63 -10.06 -1.94 -11.79
C ARG A 63 -10.25 -0.46 -12.03
N ALA A 64 -10.37 -0.04 -13.29
CA ALA A 64 -10.79 1.30 -13.66
C ALA A 64 -11.90 1.21 -14.71
N GLY A 65 -13.13 1.46 -14.26
CA GLY A 65 -14.33 1.19 -15.05
C GLY A 65 -14.42 -0.28 -15.47
N LYS A 66 -14.41 -0.53 -16.79
CA LYS A 66 -14.49 -1.90 -17.33
C LYS A 66 -13.13 -2.56 -17.58
N LYS A 67 -12.03 -1.87 -17.35
CA LYS A 67 -10.68 -2.36 -17.64
C LYS A 67 -9.93 -2.67 -16.37
N THR A 68 -9.02 -3.63 -16.47
CA THR A 68 -8.07 -3.97 -15.42
C THR A 68 -6.66 -3.57 -15.89
N TYR A 69 -5.89 -3.00 -14.98
CA TYR A 69 -4.52 -2.58 -15.20
C TYR A 69 -3.63 -3.09 -14.08
N THR A 70 -2.36 -3.32 -14.37
CA THR A 70 -1.33 -3.36 -13.33
C THR A 70 -0.73 -1.96 -13.27
N LEU A 71 -0.99 -1.25 -12.16
CA LEU A 71 -0.51 0.11 -11.95
C LEU A 71 0.42 0.15 -10.76
N ASN A 72 1.38 1.05 -10.83
CA ASN A 72 2.31 1.26 -9.75
C ASN A 72 1.76 2.29 -8.74
N TYR A 73 1.69 1.88 -7.48
CA TYR A 73 1.52 2.77 -6.33
C TYR A 73 2.87 3.36 -5.96
N ILE A 74 2.96 4.69 -5.96
CA ILE A 74 4.18 5.40 -5.57
C ILE A 74 4.25 5.46 -4.04
N VAL A 75 5.34 4.96 -3.49
CA VAL A 75 5.57 4.92 -2.04
C VAL A 75 7.04 5.15 -1.70
N ALA A 76 7.35 5.41 -0.45
CA ALA A 76 8.71 5.58 0.05
C ALA A 76 9.54 6.62 -0.75
N VAL A 77 8.90 7.74 -1.12
CA VAL A 77 9.60 8.84 -1.80
C VAL A 77 10.40 9.63 -0.78
N ALA A 78 11.71 9.54 -0.87
CA ALA A 78 12.60 10.15 0.10
C ALA A 78 13.85 10.77 -0.55
N VAL A 79 14.34 11.82 0.06
CA VAL A 79 15.63 12.47 -0.25
C VAL A 79 16.31 12.80 1.08
N TRP A 80 17.59 12.46 1.21
CA TRP A 80 18.38 12.82 2.39
C TRP A 80 18.28 14.31 2.69
N LYS A 81 18.19 14.67 3.95
CA LYS A 81 17.92 16.03 4.41
C LYS A 81 18.87 17.06 3.79
N GLU A 82 20.15 16.73 3.71
CA GLU A 82 21.23 17.58 3.16
C GLU A 82 21.15 17.79 1.64
N TYR A 83 20.39 16.93 0.93
CA TYR A 83 20.19 17.01 -0.52
C TYR A 83 18.82 17.53 -0.92
N ARG A 84 17.93 17.82 0.03
CA ARG A 84 16.61 18.37 -0.24
C ARG A 84 16.66 19.73 -0.93
N ARG A 85 15.58 20.10 -1.60
CA ARG A 85 15.42 21.36 -2.35
C ARG A 85 16.39 21.57 -3.51
N ARG A 86 16.99 20.48 -4.01
CA ARG A 86 17.85 20.47 -5.20
C ARG A 86 17.16 19.88 -6.43
N GLY A 87 15.83 19.69 -6.40
CA GLY A 87 15.07 19.12 -7.51
C GLY A 87 15.12 17.59 -7.64
N ILE A 88 15.80 16.87 -6.73
CA ILE A 88 16.01 15.41 -6.83
C ILE A 88 14.68 14.65 -6.91
N MET A 89 13.73 14.97 -6.03
CA MET A 89 12.40 14.36 -6.06
C MET A 89 11.70 14.59 -7.40
N ALA A 90 11.82 15.79 -7.97
CA ALA A 90 11.21 16.14 -9.24
C ALA A 90 11.80 15.30 -10.39
N GLU A 91 13.11 15.10 -10.43
CA GLU A 91 13.75 14.28 -11.45
C GLU A 91 13.39 12.79 -11.33
N MET A 92 13.28 12.25 -10.11
CA MET A 92 12.79 10.88 -9.89
C MET A 92 11.34 10.73 -10.36
N LEU A 93 10.43 11.65 -10.00
CA LEU A 93 9.04 11.63 -10.44
C LEU A 93 8.92 11.79 -11.96
N LYS A 94 9.70 12.67 -12.56
CA LYS A 94 9.71 12.86 -14.02
C LYS A 94 10.12 11.58 -14.75
N LYS A 95 11.17 10.90 -14.29
CA LYS A 95 11.55 9.60 -14.84
C LYS A 95 10.41 8.59 -14.68
N CYS A 96 9.85 8.49 -13.48
CA CYS A 96 8.73 7.62 -13.17
C CYS A 96 7.55 7.83 -14.15
N PHE A 97 7.13 9.08 -14.36
CA PHE A 97 5.99 9.39 -15.24
C PHE A 97 6.29 9.12 -16.72
N ASN A 98 7.51 9.41 -17.18
CA ASN A 98 7.90 9.11 -18.55
C ASN A 98 7.84 7.59 -18.80
N ASP A 99 8.41 6.79 -17.90
CA ASP A 99 8.43 5.34 -18.04
C ASP A 99 7.01 4.74 -17.94
N MET A 100 6.16 5.26 -17.06
CA MET A 100 4.74 4.86 -16.96
C MET A 100 3.97 5.24 -18.25
N HIS A 101 4.25 6.40 -18.82
CA HIS A 101 3.65 6.82 -20.08
C HIS A 101 4.07 5.91 -21.25
N GLU A 102 5.34 5.56 -21.36
CA GLU A 102 5.87 4.62 -22.35
C GLU A 102 5.23 3.22 -22.19
N GLN A 103 4.97 2.80 -20.95
CA GLN A 103 4.27 1.55 -20.63
C GLN A 103 2.74 1.65 -20.77
N GLN A 104 2.21 2.79 -21.24
CA GLN A 104 0.78 3.03 -21.42
C GLN A 104 -0.03 2.88 -20.14
N GLN A 105 0.55 3.15 -18.97
CA GLN A 105 -0.17 3.22 -17.71
C GLN A 105 -1.02 4.51 -17.70
N PRO A 106 -2.36 4.42 -17.53
CA PRO A 106 -3.25 5.57 -17.67
C PRO A 106 -3.15 6.58 -16.52
N PHE A 107 -2.71 6.14 -15.35
CA PHE A 107 -2.49 6.97 -14.17
C PHE A 107 -1.62 6.24 -13.14
N THR A 108 -1.18 6.97 -12.15
CA THR A 108 -0.57 6.45 -10.92
C THR A 108 -1.24 7.10 -9.72
N TYR A 109 -0.99 6.58 -8.54
CA TYR A 109 -1.58 7.06 -7.30
C TYR A 109 -0.61 6.91 -6.13
N LEU A 110 -0.87 7.66 -5.08
CA LEU A 110 -0.09 7.62 -3.85
C LEU A 110 -0.94 8.13 -2.67
N MET A 111 -0.50 7.84 -1.47
CA MET A 111 -1.00 8.45 -0.25
C MET A 111 0.06 9.44 0.25
N PRO A 112 -0.21 10.76 0.21
CA PRO A 112 0.82 11.75 0.52
C PRO A 112 0.97 11.97 2.02
N ALA A 113 2.20 11.99 2.53
CA ALA A 113 2.47 12.51 3.87
C ALA A 113 2.14 14.02 3.98
N ASN A 114 2.33 14.77 2.88
CA ASN A 114 1.91 16.16 2.74
C ASN A 114 1.55 16.45 1.28
N LYS A 115 0.31 16.93 1.07
CA LYS A 115 -0.22 17.25 -0.27
C LYS A 115 0.65 18.25 -1.04
N ALA A 116 1.22 19.23 -0.36
CA ALA A 116 2.04 20.28 -0.98
C ALA A 116 3.28 19.74 -1.71
N TYR A 117 3.72 18.53 -1.41
CA TYR A 117 4.84 17.91 -2.12
C TYR A 117 4.47 17.42 -3.51
N TYR A 118 3.19 17.07 -3.75
CA TYR A 118 2.73 16.41 -4.98
C TYR A 118 1.83 17.28 -5.86
N GLU A 119 1.23 18.34 -5.30
CA GLU A 119 0.42 19.31 -6.08
C GLU A 119 1.18 19.91 -7.28
N PRO A 120 2.49 20.25 -7.18
CA PRO A 120 3.25 20.75 -8.33
C PRO A 120 3.37 19.76 -9.48
N PHE A 121 3.19 18.46 -9.21
CA PHE A 121 3.21 17.38 -10.21
C PHE A 121 1.82 16.99 -10.69
N GLN A 122 0.81 17.85 -10.45
CA GLN A 122 -0.58 17.70 -10.90
C GLN A 122 -1.35 16.56 -10.22
N PHE A 123 -0.88 16.03 -9.09
CA PHE A 123 -1.69 15.14 -8.28
C PHE A 123 -2.92 15.86 -7.74
N ARG A 124 -4.02 15.13 -7.64
CA ARG A 124 -5.29 15.64 -7.09
C ARG A 124 -5.82 14.64 -6.07
N PHE A 125 -6.43 15.16 -5.01
CA PHE A 125 -7.17 14.34 -4.08
C PHE A 125 -8.42 13.78 -4.77
N VAL A 126 -8.62 12.49 -4.61
CA VAL A 126 -9.77 11.78 -5.17
C VAL A 126 -10.68 11.20 -4.10
N MET A 127 -10.18 11.11 -2.87
CA MET A 127 -10.92 10.61 -1.72
C MET A 127 -10.32 11.18 -0.44
N ASP A 128 -11.17 11.59 0.49
CA ASP A 128 -10.75 11.94 1.83
C ASP A 128 -10.58 10.67 2.67
N TRP A 129 -9.66 10.73 3.62
CA TRP A 129 -9.50 9.66 4.61
C TRP A 129 -10.62 9.76 5.62
N GLU A 130 -11.45 8.72 5.72
CA GLU A 130 -12.44 8.62 6.78
C GLU A 130 -11.77 8.13 8.06
N GLU A 131 -11.76 8.98 9.10
CA GLU A 131 -11.32 8.57 10.42
C GLU A 131 -12.46 7.88 11.14
N THR A 132 -12.30 6.60 11.43
CA THR A 132 -13.21 5.88 12.31
C THR A 132 -12.65 5.90 13.73
N MET A 133 -13.33 6.63 14.64
CA MET A 133 -12.99 6.57 16.05
C MET A 133 -13.72 5.43 16.74
N ILE A 134 -12.98 4.51 17.32
CA ILE A 134 -13.52 3.47 18.18
C ILE A 134 -13.56 4.02 19.61
N HIS A 135 -14.76 4.27 20.11
CA HIS A 135 -14.95 4.65 21.51
C HIS A 135 -15.19 3.38 22.35
N SER A 136 -14.53 3.27 23.51
CA SER A 136 -14.95 2.28 24.48
C SER A 136 -16.34 2.67 24.99
N MET A 137 -17.33 1.82 24.78
CA MET A 137 -18.66 2.03 25.35
C MET A 137 -18.63 1.74 26.86
N ASN A 138 -19.20 2.62 27.66
CA ASN A 138 -19.50 2.32 29.05
C ASN A 138 -20.55 1.21 29.10
N ASP A 139 -20.50 0.37 30.14
CA ASP A 139 -21.40 -0.80 30.28
C ASP A 139 -22.90 -0.47 30.20
N SER A 140 -23.30 0.79 30.47
CA SER A 140 -24.67 1.28 30.36
C SER A 140 -25.17 1.50 28.91
N ASP A 141 -24.25 1.61 27.93
CA ASP A 141 -24.60 1.93 26.55
C ASP A 141 -24.50 0.70 25.62
N LYS A 142 -24.25 -0.46 26.20
CA LYS A 142 -24.13 -1.71 25.46
C LYS A 142 -25.49 -2.17 24.93
N ILE A 143 -25.92 -1.63 23.80
CA ILE A 143 -26.75 -2.38 22.89
C ILE A 143 -25.81 -3.37 22.18
N ILE A 144 -25.51 -4.48 22.84
CA ILE A 144 -24.85 -5.61 22.15
C ILE A 144 -25.95 -6.18 21.25
N PRO A 145 -25.86 -6.05 19.91
CA PRO A 145 -26.75 -6.78 19.04
C PRO A 145 -26.67 -8.23 19.47
N ALA A 146 -27.80 -8.93 19.56
CA ALA A 146 -27.78 -10.34 19.89
C ALA A 146 -26.82 -11.04 18.93
N ILE A 147 -25.64 -11.39 19.40
CA ILE A 147 -24.68 -12.19 18.60
C ILE A 147 -25.44 -13.47 18.30
N GLN A 148 -25.59 -13.78 17.03
CA GLN A 148 -26.25 -15.04 16.65
C GLN A 148 -25.50 -16.20 17.28
N GLN A 149 -26.22 -17.21 17.75
CA GLN A 149 -25.64 -18.34 18.50
C GLN A 149 -24.49 -19.06 17.77
N ASP A 150 -24.47 -18.94 16.43
CA ASP A 150 -23.45 -19.57 15.55
C ASP A 150 -22.45 -18.58 14.94
N ALA A 151 -22.29 -17.39 15.56
CA ALA A 151 -21.31 -16.40 15.08
C ALA A 151 -19.90 -16.77 15.54
N ARG A 152 -18.93 -16.63 14.61
CA ARG A 152 -17.52 -16.86 14.89
C ARG A 152 -16.62 -15.85 14.20
N ILE A 153 -15.56 -15.45 14.87
CA ILE A 153 -14.45 -14.65 14.32
C ILE A 153 -13.22 -15.54 14.32
N VAL A 154 -12.59 -15.67 13.17
CA VAL A 154 -11.36 -16.46 13.01
C VAL A 154 -10.36 -15.74 12.12
N THR A 155 -9.07 -16.06 12.25
CA THR A 155 -8.06 -15.62 11.28
C THR A 155 -8.43 -16.16 9.91
N ALA A 156 -8.36 -15.31 8.89
CA ALA A 156 -8.71 -15.67 7.51
C ALA A 156 -7.81 -16.80 7.00
N PRO A 157 -8.35 -18.01 6.76
CA PRO A 157 -7.55 -19.12 6.27
C PRO A 157 -7.25 -18.94 4.77
N GLU A 158 -6.02 -19.26 4.36
CA GLU A 158 -5.59 -19.02 2.97
C GLU A 158 -6.40 -19.83 1.96
N GLU A 159 -6.87 -21.01 2.32
CA GLU A 159 -7.73 -21.86 1.51
C GLU A 159 -9.09 -21.21 1.18
N GLU A 160 -9.54 -20.25 1.98
CA GLU A 160 -10.79 -19.51 1.75
C GLU A 160 -10.59 -18.18 0.99
N TYR A 161 -9.39 -17.84 0.58
CA TYR A 161 -9.13 -16.56 -0.10
C TYR A 161 -9.95 -16.37 -1.38
N ASP A 162 -10.32 -17.43 -2.11
CA ASP A 162 -11.25 -17.31 -3.24
C ASP A 162 -12.62 -16.80 -2.80
N ARG A 163 -13.12 -17.32 -1.70
CA ARG A 163 -14.40 -16.91 -1.13
C ARG A 163 -14.35 -15.49 -0.58
N ILE A 164 -13.24 -15.14 0.09
CA ILE A 164 -13.02 -13.81 0.63
C ILE A 164 -12.91 -12.76 -0.49
N THR A 165 -12.19 -13.06 -1.58
CA THR A 165 -12.10 -12.15 -2.74
C THR A 165 -13.47 -11.89 -3.36
N ILE A 166 -14.28 -12.92 -3.56
CA ILE A 166 -15.64 -12.78 -4.09
C ILE A 166 -16.51 -11.92 -3.16
N PHE A 167 -16.39 -12.13 -1.85
CA PHE A 167 -17.11 -11.33 -0.85
C PHE A 167 -16.70 -9.85 -0.91
N LEU A 168 -15.40 -9.56 -0.94
CA LEU A 168 -14.88 -8.19 -0.99
C LEU A 168 -15.24 -7.48 -2.30
N GLU A 169 -15.22 -8.18 -3.43
CA GLU A 169 -15.61 -7.59 -4.72
C GLU A 169 -17.03 -7.03 -4.74
N GLN A 170 -17.94 -7.58 -3.95
CA GLN A 170 -19.32 -7.07 -3.85
C GLN A 170 -19.34 -5.63 -3.30
N PHE A 171 -18.47 -5.30 -2.37
CA PHE A 171 -18.34 -3.95 -1.80
C PHE A 171 -17.63 -2.98 -2.74
N MET A 172 -16.85 -3.50 -3.70
CA MET A 172 -16.14 -2.66 -4.68
C MET A 172 -17.05 -2.22 -5.85
N GLN A 173 -18.20 -2.86 -6.06
CA GLN A 173 -19.11 -2.59 -7.19
C GLN A 173 -19.53 -1.11 -7.35
N PRO A 174 -19.75 -0.33 -6.27
CA PRO A 174 -20.12 1.07 -6.39
C PRO A 174 -18.97 1.96 -6.88
N TYR A 175 -17.72 1.50 -6.79
CA TYR A 175 -16.54 2.32 -7.10
C TYR A 175 -16.13 2.16 -8.56
N GLN A 176 -15.78 3.27 -9.19
CA GLN A 176 -15.28 3.28 -10.57
C GLN A 176 -13.81 2.86 -10.66
N ILE A 177 -13.03 3.10 -9.60
CA ILE A 177 -11.61 2.77 -9.50
C ILE A 177 -11.37 2.13 -8.14
N TYR A 178 -10.75 0.95 -8.13
CA TYR A 178 -10.41 0.25 -6.90
C TYR A 178 -9.30 -0.78 -7.11
N THR A 179 -8.55 -1.09 -6.05
CA THR A 179 -7.63 -2.22 -6.03
C THR A 179 -8.42 -3.53 -6.01
N ILE A 180 -8.13 -4.42 -6.94
CA ILE A 180 -8.78 -5.74 -7.00
C ILE A 180 -8.31 -6.54 -5.79
N PRO A 181 -9.23 -7.01 -4.92
CA PRO A 181 -8.89 -7.79 -3.74
C PRO A 181 -8.60 -9.26 -4.12
N ASP A 182 -7.58 -9.48 -4.97
CA ASP A 182 -7.18 -10.83 -5.35
C ASP A 182 -6.39 -11.57 -4.25
N LYS A 183 -6.08 -12.84 -4.46
CA LYS A 183 -5.33 -13.65 -3.48
C LYS A 183 -3.96 -13.04 -3.13
N GLN A 184 -3.29 -12.41 -4.10
CA GLN A 184 -2.00 -11.79 -3.84
C GLN A 184 -2.16 -10.58 -2.92
N TYR A 185 -3.20 -9.78 -3.15
CA TYR A 185 -3.56 -8.68 -2.26
C TYR A 185 -3.86 -9.17 -0.84
N LEU A 186 -4.67 -10.23 -0.70
CA LEU A 186 -5.01 -10.79 0.63
C LEU A 186 -3.78 -11.34 1.36
N ARG A 187 -2.86 -12.02 0.65
CA ARG A 187 -1.60 -12.46 1.24
C ARG A 187 -0.75 -11.30 1.75
N ARG A 188 -0.64 -10.24 0.96
CA ARG A 188 0.07 -9.01 1.36
C ARG A 188 -0.56 -8.41 2.61
N LEU A 189 -1.89 -8.23 2.58
CA LEU A 189 -2.64 -7.66 3.70
C LEU A 189 -2.51 -8.49 4.98
N SER A 190 -2.60 -9.82 4.88
CA SER A 190 -2.40 -10.73 6.01
C SER A 190 -1.01 -10.60 6.63
N LYS A 191 0.05 -10.59 5.80
CA LYS A 191 1.43 -10.45 6.29
C LYS A 191 1.71 -9.06 6.86
N GLU A 192 1.14 -8.01 6.25
CA GLU A 192 1.21 -6.65 6.76
C GLU A 192 0.57 -6.53 8.13
N SER A 193 -0.64 -7.08 8.30
CA SER A 193 -1.32 -7.13 9.59
C SER A 193 -0.49 -7.87 10.65
N GLN A 194 0.11 -9.01 10.28
CA GLN A 194 0.98 -9.78 11.18
C GLN A 194 2.22 -9.00 11.61
N SER A 195 2.78 -8.15 10.75
CA SER A 195 3.92 -7.30 11.12
C SER A 195 3.57 -6.23 12.16
N GLY A 196 2.28 -5.91 12.31
CA GLY A 196 1.73 -5.04 13.35
C GLY A 196 1.06 -5.80 14.50
N GLU A 197 1.42 -7.08 14.71
CA GLU A 197 0.84 -7.97 15.74
C GLU A 197 -0.67 -8.21 15.56
N GLY A 198 -1.21 -7.91 14.38
CA GLY A 198 -2.60 -8.15 14.01
C GLY A 198 -2.77 -9.39 13.11
N ASN A 199 -3.98 -9.58 12.62
CA ASN A 199 -4.30 -10.62 11.66
C ASN A 199 -5.44 -10.13 10.75
N LEU A 200 -5.47 -10.64 9.52
CA LEU A 200 -6.66 -10.55 8.70
C LEU A 200 -7.72 -11.48 9.28
N MET A 201 -8.85 -10.92 9.71
CA MET A 201 -9.92 -11.65 10.38
C MET A 201 -11.14 -11.76 9.50
N VAL A 202 -11.89 -12.85 9.66
CA VAL A 202 -13.19 -13.07 9.02
C VAL A 202 -14.26 -13.35 10.05
N TYR A 203 -15.45 -12.84 9.78
CA TYR A 203 -16.63 -13.04 10.60
C TYR A 203 -17.67 -13.86 9.84
N TYR A 204 -18.15 -14.91 10.48
CA TYR A 204 -19.18 -15.79 9.97
C TYR A 204 -20.43 -15.75 10.86
N GLU A 205 -21.57 -15.85 10.21
CA GLU A 205 -22.86 -16.20 10.84
C GLU A 205 -23.27 -17.56 10.28
N GLY A 206 -23.19 -18.62 11.12
CA GLY A 206 -23.24 -19.98 10.63
C GLY A 206 -22.13 -20.27 9.60
N GLU A 207 -22.51 -20.67 8.42
CA GLU A 207 -21.58 -20.90 7.29
C GLU A 207 -21.43 -19.68 6.35
N GLN A 208 -22.17 -18.60 6.60
CA GLN A 208 -22.13 -17.40 5.76
C GLN A 208 -21.00 -16.48 6.20
N LEU A 209 -20.11 -16.12 5.26
CA LEU A 209 -19.13 -15.05 5.42
C LEU A 209 -19.87 -13.70 5.36
N THR A 210 -19.78 -12.92 6.41
CA THR A 210 -20.50 -11.63 6.57
C THR A 210 -19.57 -10.45 6.88
N GLY A 211 -18.31 -10.70 7.22
CA GLY A 211 -17.33 -9.64 7.50
C GLY A 211 -15.89 -10.06 7.24
N VAL A 212 -15.07 -9.08 6.83
CA VAL A 212 -13.61 -9.19 6.69
C VAL A 212 -13.01 -7.92 7.28
N PHE A 213 -12.02 -8.04 8.16
CA PHE A 213 -11.38 -6.90 8.84
C PHE A 213 -9.98 -7.22 9.35
#